data_f931f629936d8c0f501d5d8e99b7b119
#
_entry.id   f931f629936d8c0f501d5d8e99b7b119
#
_cell.length_a   1.000
_cell.length_b   1.000
_cell.length_c   1.000
_cell.angle_alpha   90.00
_cell.angle_beta   90.00
_cell.angle_gamma   90.00
#
_symmetry.space_group_name_H-M   'P 1'
#
loop_
_entity.id
_entity.type
_entity.pdbx_description
1 polymer ?
#
loop_
_entity_poly.entity_id
_entity_poly.type
_entity_poly.pdbx_seq_one_letter_code
_entity_poly.pdbx_strand_id
1 'polypeptide(L)'
;SLQRDLVRAGHDIVVDGWFGDVTERAVRAVQRKHGLVVDGIAGPKTRAAMQGRPLPKTLKQSDLEYAAQRLGVELASVMAVNEVESRGRGFFALDHPAILYERHVMRRRLRLHGIDPQPIARRYPEIVNRDPGGYIGGIAEYRRLERARDIDDASALESCSWGLFQIMGYHWERLGYASATAYVAAMQRGEAEHLEAFVRFIEADDGLLQALRRRDWAAFAYGYNGPAYSRNDYDTKLAAAYRRHLSALAKAA
;
A
#
# COMPACT_ATOMS: atom_id res chain seq x y z
N SER A 1 18.28 -19.79 7.62
CA SER A 1 18.67 -18.37 7.39
C SER A 1 18.42 -18.02 5.94
N LEU A 2 18.27 -16.73 5.64
CA LEU A 2 18.06 -16.24 4.28
C LEU A 2 19.08 -16.78 3.28
N GLN A 3 20.37 -16.71 3.62
CA GLN A 3 21.45 -17.19 2.73
C GLN A 3 21.34 -18.70 2.46
N ARG A 4 20.98 -19.52 3.45
CA ARG A 4 20.72 -20.95 3.23
C ARG A 4 19.53 -21.18 2.28
N ASP A 5 18.51 -20.36 2.38
CA ASP A 5 17.34 -20.45 1.49
C ASP A 5 17.71 -20.03 0.05
N LEU A 6 18.57 -19.02 -0.11
CA LEU A 6 19.12 -18.60 -1.42
C LEU A 6 20.02 -19.70 -2.03
N VAL A 7 20.87 -20.35 -1.24
CA VAL A 7 21.67 -21.51 -1.70
C VAL A 7 20.77 -22.65 -2.18
N ARG A 8 19.70 -22.98 -1.42
CA ARG A 8 18.71 -23.99 -1.84
C ARG A 8 17.96 -23.59 -3.11
N ALA A 9 17.78 -22.29 -3.34
CA ALA A 9 17.18 -21.74 -4.56
C ALA A 9 18.17 -21.73 -5.76
N GLY A 10 19.40 -22.23 -5.58
CA GLY A 10 20.40 -22.38 -6.63
C GLY A 10 21.36 -21.19 -6.79
N HIS A 11 21.47 -20.32 -5.79
CA HIS A 11 22.42 -19.21 -5.82
C HIS A 11 23.74 -19.59 -5.16
N ASP A 12 24.85 -19.32 -5.87
CA ASP A 12 26.21 -19.54 -5.36
C ASP A 12 26.63 -18.33 -4.50
N ILE A 13 26.38 -18.45 -3.19
CA ILE A 13 26.73 -17.43 -2.18
C ILE A 13 27.27 -18.10 -0.91
N VAL A 14 28.14 -17.38 -0.19
CA VAL A 14 28.64 -17.82 1.11
C VAL A 14 27.60 -17.59 2.21
N VAL A 15 27.45 -18.55 3.10
CA VAL A 15 26.55 -18.43 4.27
C VAL A 15 27.38 -17.91 5.46
N ASP A 16 27.61 -16.61 5.48
CA ASP A 16 28.45 -15.92 6.48
C ASP A 16 27.64 -15.13 7.52
N GLY A 17 26.31 -15.04 7.33
CA GLY A 17 25.40 -14.27 8.19
C GLY A 17 25.35 -12.78 7.86
N TRP A 18 26.13 -12.31 6.89
CA TRP A 18 26.20 -10.91 6.48
C TRP A 18 25.36 -10.63 5.24
N PHE A 19 24.46 -9.66 5.30
CA PHE A 19 23.67 -9.20 4.15
C PHE A 19 24.45 -8.14 3.37
N GLY A 20 25.39 -8.59 2.51
CA GLY A 20 26.16 -7.72 1.62
C GLY A 20 25.65 -7.75 0.19
N ASP A 21 26.38 -7.07 -0.71
CA ASP A 21 26.02 -6.91 -2.15
C ASP A 21 25.77 -8.24 -2.86
N VAL A 22 26.50 -9.31 -2.51
CA VAL A 22 26.31 -10.64 -3.12
C VAL A 22 24.96 -11.23 -2.73
N THR A 23 24.60 -11.12 -1.44
CA THR A 23 23.31 -11.57 -0.94
C THR A 23 22.16 -10.76 -1.54
N GLU A 24 22.32 -9.44 -1.63
CA GLU A 24 21.30 -8.58 -2.24
C GLU A 24 21.09 -8.90 -3.72
N ARG A 25 22.18 -9.12 -4.49
CA ARG A 25 22.06 -9.54 -5.91
C ARG A 25 21.32 -10.86 -6.05
N ALA A 26 21.58 -11.83 -5.18
CA ALA A 26 20.85 -13.11 -5.16
C ALA A 26 19.35 -12.90 -4.85
N VAL A 27 19.01 -12.04 -3.89
CA VAL A 27 17.62 -11.67 -3.59
C VAL A 27 16.94 -11.06 -4.81
N ARG A 28 17.57 -10.08 -5.48
CA ARG A 28 17.03 -9.46 -6.71
C ARG A 28 16.88 -10.47 -7.85
N ALA A 29 17.78 -11.46 -7.96
CA ALA A 29 17.65 -12.54 -8.94
C ALA A 29 16.41 -13.42 -8.67
N VAL A 30 16.17 -13.78 -7.40
CA VAL A 30 14.92 -14.47 -7.01
C VAL A 30 13.69 -13.63 -7.36
N GLN A 31 13.70 -12.35 -7.02
CA GLN A 31 12.58 -11.46 -7.29
C GLN A 31 12.28 -11.37 -8.79
N ARG A 32 13.30 -11.19 -9.64
CA ARG A 32 13.15 -11.21 -11.10
C ARG A 32 12.58 -12.53 -11.61
N LYS A 33 13.15 -13.66 -11.17
CA LYS A 33 12.70 -15.00 -11.57
C LYS A 33 11.22 -15.24 -11.29
N HIS A 34 10.70 -14.69 -10.19
CA HIS A 34 9.32 -14.87 -9.75
C HIS A 34 8.39 -13.69 -10.10
N GLY A 35 8.86 -12.73 -10.88
CA GLY A 35 8.07 -11.57 -11.31
C GLY A 35 7.67 -10.62 -10.17
N LEU A 36 8.37 -10.65 -9.05
CA LEU A 36 8.13 -9.76 -7.91
C LEU A 36 8.71 -8.36 -8.17
N VAL A 37 8.37 -7.40 -7.31
CA VAL A 37 9.10 -6.13 -7.25
C VAL A 37 10.56 -6.40 -6.91
N VAL A 38 11.48 -5.84 -7.72
CA VAL A 38 12.92 -6.09 -7.62
C VAL A 38 13.58 -5.03 -6.73
N ASP A 39 13.22 -5.04 -5.44
CA ASP A 39 13.67 -4.05 -4.45
C ASP A 39 14.94 -4.46 -3.68
N GLY A 40 15.34 -5.73 -3.79
CA GLY A 40 16.47 -6.28 -3.04
C GLY A 40 16.14 -6.62 -1.59
N ILE A 41 14.89 -6.45 -1.16
CA ILE A 41 14.45 -6.69 0.22
C ILE A 41 13.92 -8.12 0.35
N ALA A 42 14.55 -8.93 1.20
CA ALA A 42 14.13 -10.31 1.44
C ALA A 42 12.90 -10.38 2.37
N GLY A 43 11.80 -9.78 1.94
CA GLY A 43 10.52 -9.75 2.65
C GLY A 43 9.75 -11.07 2.60
N PRO A 44 8.53 -11.11 3.18
CA PRO A 44 7.68 -12.31 3.20
C PRO A 44 7.36 -12.87 1.81
N LYS A 45 7.14 -12.00 0.80
CA LYS A 45 6.85 -12.39 -0.59
C LYS A 45 8.04 -13.09 -1.22
N THR A 46 9.25 -12.52 -1.09
CA THR A 46 10.49 -13.13 -1.59
C THR A 46 10.73 -14.49 -0.94
N ARG A 47 10.53 -14.61 0.39
CA ARG A 47 10.66 -15.89 1.10
C ARG A 47 9.64 -16.92 0.66
N ALA A 48 8.39 -16.50 0.43
CA ALA A 48 7.34 -17.38 -0.09
C ALA A 48 7.67 -17.88 -1.51
N ALA A 49 8.18 -17.00 -2.37
CA ALA A 49 8.63 -17.35 -3.71
C ALA A 49 9.76 -18.41 -3.70
N MET A 50 10.77 -18.25 -2.84
CA MET A 50 11.84 -19.25 -2.66
C MET A 50 11.31 -20.61 -2.17
N GLN A 51 10.16 -20.63 -1.49
CA GLN A 51 9.50 -21.84 -1.01
C GLN A 51 8.50 -22.42 -2.02
N GLY A 52 8.41 -21.86 -3.24
CA GLY A 52 7.47 -22.29 -4.27
C GLY A 52 6.00 -22.02 -3.93
N ARG A 53 5.72 -21.14 -2.95
CA ARG A 53 4.35 -20.79 -2.60
C ARG A 53 3.76 -19.84 -3.64
N PRO A 54 2.51 -20.05 -4.09
CA PRO A 54 1.86 -19.18 -5.06
C PRO A 54 1.60 -17.79 -4.47
N LEU A 55 1.76 -16.77 -5.32
CA LEU A 55 1.60 -15.36 -4.98
C LEU A 55 0.66 -14.65 -6.01
N PRO A 56 -0.61 -15.10 -6.15
CA PRO A 56 -1.44 -14.75 -7.30
C PRO A 56 -1.84 -13.27 -7.38
N LYS A 57 -1.90 -12.57 -6.25
CA LYS A 57 -2.38 -11.17 -6.17
C LYS A 57 -1.26 -10.16 -5.87
N THR A 58 -0.01 -10.59 -5.98
CA THR A 58 1.14 -9.77 -5.59
C THR A 58 1.52 -8.78 -6.67
N LEU A 59 1.89 -7.57 -6.26
CA LEU A 59 2.45 -6.51 -7.10
C LEU A 59 3.73 -6.99 -7.80
N LYS A 60 3.85 -6.66 -9.08
CA LYS A 60 4.96 -7.05 -9.95
C LYS A 60 5.82 -5.84 -10.30
N GLN A 61 7.05 -6.11 -10.74
CA GLN A 61 7.95 -5.05 -11.23
C GLN A 61 7.33 -4.30 -12.42
N SER A 62 6.68 -5.00 -13.35
CA SER A 62 6.00 -4.41 -14.50
C SER A 62 4.88 -3.43 -14.14
N ASP A 63 4.22 -3.63 -13.00
CA ASP A 63 3.17 -2.73 -12.54
C ASP A 63 3.76 -1.38 -12.11
N LEU A 64 4.94 -1.41 -11.45
CA LEU A 64 5.67 -0.19 -11.07
C LEU A 64 6.23 0.54 -12.30
N GLU A 65 6.72 -0.20 -13.30
CA GLU A 65 7.20 0.35 -14.57
C GLU A 65 6.09 1.07 -15.31
N TYR A 66 4.91 0.45 -15.41
CA TYR A 66 3.72 1.07 -15.99
C TYR A 66 3.30 2.33 -15.23
N ALA A 67 3.27 2.27 -13.90
CA ALA A 67 2.94 3.43 -13.06
C ALA A 67 3.94 4.59 -13.27
N ALA A 68 5.24 4.29 -13.36
CA ALA A 68 6.27 5.28 -13.61
C ALA A 68 6.08 5.97 -14.97
N GLN A 69 5.83 5.19 -16.02
CA GLN A 69 5.55 5.71 -17.36
C GLN A 69 4.32 6.63 -17.35
N ARG A 70 3.22 6.18 -16.74
CA ARG A 70 1.95 6.91 -16.70
C ARG A 70 2.06 8.22 -15.91
N LEU A 71 2.76 8.23 -14.78
CA LEU A 71 2.99 9.44 -13.98
C LEU A 71 4.05 10.38 -14.59
N GLY A 72 4.83 9.90 -15.57
CA GLY A 72 5.94 10.66 -16.16
C GLY A 72 7.07 10.90 -15.16
N VAL A 73 7.43 9.87 -14.38
CA VAL A 73 8.50 9.89 -13.37
C VAL A 73 9.47 8.74 -13.57
N GLU A 74 10.65 8.82 -12.96
CA GLU A 74 11.60 7.72 -12.94
C GLU A 74 11.07 6.53 -12.15
N LEU A 75 11.38 5.31 -12.61
CA LEU A 75 11.02 4.08 -11.90
C LEU A 75 11.50 4.09 -10.45
N ALA A 76 12.69 4.63 -10.19
CA ALA A 76 13.23 4.77 -8.84
C ALA A 76 12.31 5.57 -7.90
N SER A 77 11.59 6.57 -8.42
CA SER A 77 10.62 7.36 -7.64
C SER A 77 9.42 6.51 -7.23
N VAL A 78 8.85 5.74 -8.15
CA VAL A 78 7.71 4.84 -7.84
C VAL A 78 8.14 3.73 -6.89
N MET A 79 9.34 3.16 -7.08
CA MET A 79 9.90 2.15 -6.17
C MET A 79 10.10 2.71 -4.75
N ALA A 80 10.60 3.94 -4.63
CA ALA A 80 10.77 4.60 -3.34
C ALA A 80 9.43 4.81 -2.62
N VAL A 81 8.43 5.29 -3.34
CA VAL A 81 7.09 5.50 -2.79
C VAL A 81 6.46 4.16 -2.40
N ASN A 82 6.58 3.13 -3.27
CA ASN A 82 6.09 1.79 -2.93
C ASN A 82 6.77 1.24 -1.66
N GLU A 83 8.06 1.43 -1.48
CA GLU A 83 8.79 0.96 -0.30
C GLU A 83 8.33 1.66 0.99
N VAL A 84 8.14 2.98 0.93
CA VAL A 84 7.88 3.81 2.12
C VAL A 84 6.39 3.83 2.49
N GLU A 85 5.51 3.96 1.49
CA GLU A 85 4.06 4.12 1.71
C GLU A 85 3.30 2.78 1.72
N SER A 86 3.85 1.74 1.08
CA SER A 86 3.23 0.43 1.18
C SER A 86 3.57 -0.21 2.52
N ARG A 87 2.56 -0.74 3.19
CA ARG A 87 2.76 -1.50 4.43
C ARG A 87 3.26 -2.93 4.18
N GLY A 88 3.78 -3.19 2.96
CA GLY A 88 4.35 -4.49 2.56
C GLY A 88 3.33 -5.63 2.43
N ARG A 89 2.08 -5.41 2.84
CA ARG A 89 1.01 -6.41 2.79
C ARG A 89 -0.28 -5.77 2.28
N GLY A 90 -0.68 -6.08 1.04
CA GLY A 90 -1.94 -5.62 0.45
C GLY A 90 -3.16 -6.43 0.89
N PHE A 91 -2.94 -7.64 1.43
CA PHE A 91 -3.99 -8.56 1.85
C PHE A 91 -3.69 -9.18 3.22
N PHE A 92 -4.73 -9.37 4.03
CA PHE A 92 -4.68 -10.19 5.24
C PHE A 92 -4.86 -11.68 4.92
N ALA A 93 -5.74 -11.99 3.96
CA ALA A 93 -5.97 -13.29 3.35
C ALA A 93 -6.29 -13.09 1.87
N LEU A 94 -6.34 -14.15 1.06
CA LEU A 94 -6.48 -14.06 -0.41
C LEU A 94 -7.65 -13.16 -0.88
N ASP A 95 -8.75 -13.12 -0.13
CA ASP A 95 -9.95 -12.38 -0.50
C ASP A 95 -10.22 -11.18 0.43
N HIS A 96 -9.28 -10.88 1.32
CA HIS A 96 -9.42 -9.80 2.29
C HIS A 96 -8.28 -8.80 2.12
N PRO A 97 -8.44 -7.75 1.31
CA PRO A 97 -7.52 -6.62 1.29
C PRO A 97 -7.20 -6.12 2.70
N ALA A 98 -6.00 -5.62 2.92
CA ALA A 98 -5.69 -4.99 4.19
C ALA A 98 -6.55 -3.74 4.36
N ILE A 99 -7.25 -3.64 5.48
CA ILE A 99 -8.11 -2.49 5.80
C ILE A 99 -7.80 -1.92 7.18
N LEU A 100 -8.15 -0.65 7.35
CA LEU A 100 -8.31 -0.02 8.65
C LEU A 100 -9.64 0.72 8.66
N TYR A 101 -10.53 0.35 9.57
CA TYR A 101 -11.83 0.96 9.70
C TYR A 101 -11.79 2.18 10.62
N GLU A 102 -12.32 3.32 10.13
CA GLU A 102 -12.28 4.63 10.79
C GLU A 102 -13.67 5.05 11.30
N ARG A 103 -13.96 4.81 12.58
CA ARG A 103 -15.25 5.11 13.22
C ARG A 103 -15.65 6.60 13.15
N HIS A 104 -14.67 7.52 13.12
CA HIS A 104 -14.93 8.95 13.01
C HIS A 104 -15.26 9.36 11.57
N VAL A 105 -14.71 8.64 10.59
CA VAL A 105 -15.08 8.78 9.18
C VAL A 105 -16.50 8.26 8.97
N MET A 106 -16.86 7.10 9.53
CA MET A 106 -18.23 6.56 9.47
C MET A 106 -19.26 7.57 9.98
N ARG A 107 -18.98 8.22 11.12
CA ARG A 107 -19.85 9.29 11.64
C ARG A 107 -20.05 10.43 10.64
N ARG A 108 -19.01 10.80 9.91
CA ARG A 108 -19.07 11.86 8.88
C ARG A 108 -19.82 11.39 7.64
N ARG A 109 -19.54 10.16 7.18
CA ARG A 109 -20.18 9.60 5.97
C ARG A 109 -21.68 9.40 6.16
N LEU A 110 -22.13 8.87 7.29
CA LEU A 110 -23.55 8.77 7.64
C LEU A 110 -24.27 10.12 7.47
N ARG A 111 -23.70 11.21 7.99
CA ARG A 111 -24.28 12.55 7.82
C ARG A 111 -24.38 12.98 6.36
N LEU A 112 -23.36 12.71 5.57
CA LEU A 112 -23.34 13.04 4.14
C LEU A 112 -24.40 12.23 3.37
N HIS A 113 -24.71 11.03 3.84
CA HIS A 113 -25.78 10.18 3.28
C HIS A 113 -27.14 10.44 3.93
N GLY A 114 -27.30 11.51 4.72
CA GLY A 114 -28.57 11.92 5.31
C GLY A 114 -29.01 11.11 6.54
N ILE A 115 -28.11 10.33 7.14
CA ILE A 115 -28.39 9.49 8.31
C ILE A 115 -27.86 10.19 9.56
N ASP A 116 -28.74 10.37 10.59
CA ASP A 116 -28.30 10.92 11.88
C ASP A 116 -27.39 9.92 12.63
N PRO A 117 -26.11 10.24 12.84
CA PRO A 117 -25.20 9.32 13.52
C PRO A 117 -25.37 9.31 15.04
N GLN A 118 -26.12 10.23 15.66
CA GLN A 118 -26.18 10.39 17.10
C GLN A 118 -26.78 9.17 17.83
N PRO A 119 -27.95 8.64 17.41
CA PRO A 119 -28.51 7.43 18.05
C PRO A 119 -27.58 6.22 17.88
N ILE A 120 -26.94 6.12 16.70
CA ILE A 120 -26.04 5.02 16.35
C ILE A 120 -24.77 5.08 17.21
N ALA A 121 -24.17 6.26 17.36
CA ALA A 121 -22.97 6.47 18.17
C ALA A 121 -23.21 6.16 19.67
N ARG A 122 -24.41 6.43 20.19
CA ARG A 122 -24.78 6.04 21.56
C ARG A 122 -24.85 4.53 21.73
N ARG A 123 -25.36 3.81 20.72
CA ARG A 123 -25.55 2.36 20.77
C ARG A 123 -24.30 1.56 20.41
N TYR A 124 -23.50 2.09 19.47
CA TYR A 124 -22.31 1.43 18.91
C TYR A 124 -21.11 2.39 18.85
N PRO A 125 -20.57 2.84 19.98
CA PRO A 125 -19.50 3.84 20.01
C PRO A 125 -18.17 3.34 19.43
N GLU A 126 -17.98 2.03 19.31
CA GLU A 126 -16.84 1.41 18.65
C GLU A 126 -16.95 1.45 17.12
N ILE A 127 -18.17 1.63 16.57
CA ILE A 127 -18.45 1.69 15.13
C ILE A 127 -18.64 3.14 14.67
N VAL A 128 -19.32 3.97 15.45
CA VAL A 128 -19.59 5.38 15.12
C VAL A 128 -19.15 6.26 16.28
N ASN A 129 -18.18 7.16 16.04
CA ASN A 129 -17.64 8.03 17.09
C ASN A 129 -17.16 9.36 16.53
N ARG A 130 -17.01 10.39 17.38
CA ARG A 130 -16.35 11.65 17.02
C ARG A 130 -14.83 11.46 16.91
N ASP A 131 -14.28 10.66 17.81
CA ASP A 131 -12.85 10.48 17.97
C ASP A 131 -12.36 9.27 17.14
N PRO A 132 -11.19 9.37 16.53
CA PRO A 132 -10.56 8.24 15.85
C PRO A 132 -10.22 7.11 16.84
N GLY A 133 -9.75 5.97 16.34
CA GLY A 133 -9.28 4.86 17.19
C GLY A 133 -10.30 3.75 17.34
N GLY A 134 -10.14 2.93 18.39
CA GLY A 134 -10.90 1.71 18.59
C GLY A 134 -10.46 0.59 17.64
N TYR A 135 -9.23 0.67 17.11
CA TYR A 135 -8.67 -0.32 16.18
C TYR A 135 -8.43 -1.66 16.89
N ILE A 136 -8.80 -2.73 16.21
CA ILE A 136 -8.52 -4.11 16.64
C ILE A 136 -7.28 -4.62 15.89
N GLY A 137 -7.11 -4.13 14.64
CA GLY A 137 -6.00 -4.46 13.76
C GLY A 137 -6.14 -5.80 13.02
N GLY A 138 -5.42 -5.90 11.89
CA GLY A 138 -5.40 -7.09 11.09
C GLY A 138 -6.77 -7.50 10.55
N ILE A 139 -6.96 -8.80 10.32
CA ILE A 139 -8.21 -9.37 9.78
C ILE A 139 -9.44 -9.07 10.67
N ALA A 140 -9.23 -8.78 11.95
CA ALA A 140 -10.33 -8.50 12.88
C ALA A 140 -11.04 -7.17 12.57
N GLU A 141 -10.42 -6.25 11.81
CA GLU A 141 -11.08 -5.02 11.34
C GLU A 141 -12.30 -5.32 10.45
N TYR A 142 -12.34 -6.47 9.78
CA TYR A 142 -13.51 -6.88 8.99
C TYR A 142 -14.76 -7.09 9.85
N ARG A 143 -14.63 -7.49 11.13
CA ARG A 143 -15.77 -7.57 12.04
C ARG A 143 -16.38 -6.18 12.31
N ARG A 144 -15.56 -5.15 12.37
CA ARG A 144 -16.03 -3.76 12.52
C ARG A 144 -16.68 -3.27 11.25
N LEU A 145 -16.08 -3.58 10.09
CA LEU A 145 -16.64 -3.25 8.79
C LEU A 145 -18.01 -3.91 8.59
N GLU A 146 -18.17 -5.21 8.84
CA GLU A 146 -19.45 -5.91 8.70
C GLU A 146 -20.55 -5.27 9.59
N ARG A 147 -20.24 -4.98 10.84
CA ARG A 147 -21.19 -4.28 11.73
C ARG A 147 -21.54 -2.88 11.23
N ALA A 148 -20.59 -2.20 10.60
CA ALA A 148 -20.85 -0.89 9.99
C ALA A 148 -21.73 -1.02 8.74
N ARG A 149 -21.54 -2.06 7.93
CA ARG A 149 -22.34 -2.36 6.74
C ARG A 149 -23.80 -2.67 7.07
N ASP A 150 -24.06 -3.32 8.23
CA ASP A 150 -25.43 -3.52 8.74
C ASP A 150 -26.15 -2.19 9.05
N ILE A 151 -25.40 -1.11 9.24
CA ILE A 151 -25.95 0.23 9.47
C ILE A 151 -26.18 0.95 8.14
N ASP A 152 -25.14 1.07 7.33
CA ASP A 152 -25.17 1.66 5.98
C ASP A 152 -23.96 1.19 5.18
N ASP A 153 -24.20 0.43 4.12
CA ASP A 153 -23.15 -0.24 3.35
C ASP A 153 -22.17 0.77 2.70
N ALA A 154 -22.69 1.81 2.05
CA ALA A 154 -21.87 2.81 1.37
C ALA A 154 -20.99 3.57 2.37
N SER A 155 -21.57 4.10 3.46
CA SER A 155 -20.82 4.77 4.52
C SER A 155 -19.74 3.89 5.13
N ALA A 156 -20.02 2.60 5.30
CA ALA A 156 -19.06 1.64 5.86
C ALA A 156 -17.85 1.43 4.94
N LEU A 157 -18.08 1.14 3.65
CA LEU A 157 -17.02 0.95 2.66
C LEU A 157 -16.17 2.23 2.49
N GLU A 158 -16.79 3.38 2.49
CA GLU A 158 -16.15 4.70 2.43
C GLU A 158 -15.31 5.02 3.66
N SER A 159 -15.60 4.36 4.79
CA SER A 159 -14.95 4.60 6.08
C SER A 159 -13.75 3.70 6.35
N CYS A 160 -13.39 2.84 5.42
CA CYS A 160 -12.15 2.08 5.47
C CYS A 160 -11.07 2.69 4.58
N SER A 161 -9.83 2.60 5.03
CA SER A 161 -8.69 2.62 4.12
C SER A 161 -8.43 1.22 3.58
N TRP A 162 -7.98 1.12 2.32
CA TRP A 162 -7.94 -0.15 1.59
C TRP A 162 -6.58 -0.44 0.97
N GLY A 163 -6.17 -1.71 1.08
CA GLY A 163 -5.08 -2.28 0.31
C GLY A 163 -3.68 -1.84 0.73
N LEU A 164 -2.76 -1.94 -0.21
CA LEU A 164 -1.32 -1.74 0.02
C LEU A 164 -0.98 -0.30 0.44
N PHE A 165 -1.66 0.69 -0.16
CA PHE A 165 -1.42 2.12 0.03
C PHE A 165 -2.43 2.78 0.98
N GLN A 166 -3.35 2.02 1.55
CA GLN A 166 -4.32 2.50 2.56
C GLN A 166 -5.11 3.73 2.13
N ILE A 167 -5.56 3.78 0.88
CA ILE A 167 -6.41 4.86 0.38
C ILE A 167 -7.83 4.70 0.91
N MET A 168 -8.38 5.79 1.44
CA MET A 168 -9.73 5.79 2.01
C MET A 168 -10.81 5.55 0.95
N GLY A 169 -11.77 4.71 1.27
CA GLY A 169 -12.88 4.34 0.38
C GLY A 169 -13.70 5.53 -0.13
N TYR A 170 -13.84 6.60 0.67
CA TYR A 170 -14.59 7.80 0.24
C TYR A 170 -13.96 8.57 -0.93
N HIS A 171 -12.76 8.18 -1.37
CA HIS A 171 -12.15 8.76 -2.57
C HIS A 171 -12.63 8.12 -3.88
N TRP A 172 -13.50 7.11 -3.83
CA TRP A 172 -13.91 6.32 -4.99
C TRP A 172 -14.34 7.18 -6.20
N GLU A 173 -15.16 8.22 -5.97
CA GLU A 173 -15.64 9.13 -7.02
C GLU A 173 -14.49 9.93 -7.64
N ARG A 174 -13.66 10.57 -6.80
CA ARG A 174 -12.47 11.32 -7.22
C ARG A 174 -11.49 10.45 -8.03
N LEU A 175 -11.41 9.16 -7.71
CA LEU A 175 -10.55 8.19 -8.40
C LEU A 175 -11.20 7.59 -9.65
N GLY A 176 -12.42 8.03 -10.02
CA GLY A 176 -13.13 7.60 -11.22
C GLY A 176 -13.72 6.19 -11.15
N TYR A 177 -14.01 5.68 -9.95
CA TYR A 177 -14.80 4.45 -9.79
C TYR A 177 -16.30 4.77 -9.80
N ALA A 178 -17.12 3.83 -10.25
CA ALA A 178 -18.56 4.03 -10.37
C ALA A 178 -19.29 4.08 -9.01
N SER A 179 -18.70 3.50 -7.96
CA SER A 179 -19.25 3.47 -6.60
C SER A 179 -18.17 3.03 -5.60
N ALA A 180 -18.43 3.20 -4.30
CA ALA A 180 -17.61 2.62 -3.23
C ALA A 180 -17.51 1.10 -3.37
N THR A 181 -18.58 0.42 -3.74
CA THR A 181 -18.61 -1.03 -4.00
C THR A 181 -17.70 -1.41 -5.17
N ALA A 182 -17.73 -0.64 -6.27
CA ALA A 182 -16.85 -0.88 -7.42
C ALA A 182 -15.37 -0.68 -7.07
N TYR A 183 -15.06 0.34 -6.24
CA TYR A 183 -13.73 0.56 -5.70
C TYR A 183 -13.25 -0.64 -4.87
N VAL A 184 -14.07 -1.11 -3.92
CA VAL A 184 -13.73 -2.25 -3.07
C VAL A 184 -13.56 -3.53 -3.89
N ALA A 185 -14.43 -3.78 -4.89
CA ALA A 185 -14.27 -4.89 -5.82
C ALA A 185 -12.94 -4.83 -6.59
N ALA A 186 -12.47 -3.62 -6.96
CA ALA A 186 -11.14 -3.45 -7.53
C ALA A 186 -10.06 -3.84 -6.52
N MET A 187 -10.13 -3.36 -5.27
CA MET A 187 -9.16 -3.70 -4.23
C MET A 187 -9.05 -5.21 -3.97
N GLN A 188 -10.13 -5.97 -4.15
CA GLN A 188 -10.14 -7.44 -3.99
C GLN A 188 -9.40 -8.19 -5.11
N ARG A 189 -9.21 -7.60 -6.30
CA ARG A 189 -8.58 -8.28 -7.44
C ARG A 189 -7.09 -8.52 -7.25
N GLY A 190 -6.35 -7.55 -6.68
CA GLY A 190 -4.91 -7.71 -6.47
C GLY A 190 -4.19 -6.41 -6.13
N GLU A 191 -2.91 -6.52 -5.79
CA GLU A 191 -2.09 -5.36 -5.42
C GLU A 191 -1.81 -4.41 -6.60
N ALA A 192 -1.90 -4.89 -7.84
CA ALA A 192 -1.85 -4.03 -9.04
C ALA A 192 -2.99 -2.99 -9.04
N GLU A 193 -4.20 -3.39 -8.58
CA GLU A 193 -5.32 -2.47 -8.44
C GLU A 193 -5.14 -1.49 -7.27
N HIS A 194 -4.43 -1.93 -6.21
CA HIS A 194 -4.03 -1.01 -5.14
C HIS A 194 -3.09 0.08 -5.65
N LEU A 195 -2.14 -0.30 -6.52
CA LEU A 195 -1.25 0.66 -7.18
C LEU A 195 -2.01 1.54 -8.17
N GLU A 196 -2.96 0.99 -8.93
CA GLU A 196 -3.81 1.77 -9.84
C GLU A 196 -4.59 2.85 -9.08
N ALA A 197 -5.21 2.50 -7.95
CA ALA A 197 -5.90 3.48 -7.11
C ALA A 197 -4.93 4.56 -6.58
N PHE A 198 -3.71 4.19 -6.23
CA PHE A 198 -2.68 5.11 -5.79
C PHE A 198 -2.23 6.05 -6.93
N VAL A 199 -2.02 5.53 -8.15
CA VAL A 199 -1.68 6.34 -9.33
C VAL A 199 -2.78 7.36 -9.61
N ARG A 200 -4.05 6.93 -9.61
CA ARG A 200 -5.21 7.85 -9.78
C ARG A 200 -5.29 8.89 -8.67
N PHE A 201 -4.93 8.52 -7.44
CA PHE A 201 -4.89 9.45 -6.32
C PHE A 201 -3.87 10.58 -6.54
N ILE A 202 -2.68 10.24 -7.06
CA ILE A 202 -1.66 11.22 -7.42
C ILE A 202 -2.11 12.07 -8.60
N GLU A 203 -2.66 11.46 -9.66
CA GLU A 203 -3.14 12.17 -10.85
C GLU A 203 -4.28 13.15 -10.56
N ALA A 204 -5.12 12.84 -9.58
CA ALA A 204 -6.23 13.71 -9.16
C ALA A 204 -5.78 14.93 -8.33
N ASP A 205 -4.47 15.09 -8.07
CA ASP A 205 -3.88 16.19 -7.32
C ASP A 205 -2.63 16.72 -8.02
N ASP A 206 -2.78 17.82 -8.76
CA ASP A 206 -1.67 18.42 -9.53
C ASP A 206 -0.48 18.77 -8.63
N GLY A 207 -0.71 19.22 -7.41
CA GLY A 207 0.34 19.56 -6.45
C GLY A 207 1.17 18.33 -6.08
N LEU A 208 0.49 17.22 -5.79
CA LEU A 208 1.10 15.96 -5.44
C LEU A 208 1.87 15.35 -6.62
N LEU A 209 1.29 15.39 -7.82
CA LEU A 209 1.94 14.92 -9.05
C LEU A 209 3.19 15.73 -9.36
N GLN A 210 3.13 17.06 -9.27
CA GLN A 210 4.29 17.92 -9.51
C GLN A 210 5.38 17.74 -8.45
N ALA A 211 5.02 17.54 -7.17
CA ALA A 211 5.97 17.24 -6.11
C ALA A 211 6.73 15.94 -6.42
N LEU A 212 6.02 14.89 -6.85
CA LEU A 212 6.63 13.62 -7.23
C LEU A 212 7.58 13.77 -8.44
N ARG A 213 7.15 14.49 -9.49
CA ARG A 213 7.96 14.76 -10.70
C ARG A 213 9.22 15.52 -10.40
N ARG A 214 9.17 16.49 -9.49
CA ARG A 214 10.34 17.27 -9.07
C ARG A 214 11.19 16.58 -8.00
N ARG A 215 10.70 15.44 -7.47
CA ARG A 215 11.32 14.74 -6.33
C ARG A 215 11.40 15.63 -5.08
N ASP A 216 10.41 16.51 -4.94
CA ASP A 216 10.20 17.28 -3.72
C ASP A 216 9.51 16.39 -2.69
N TRP A 217 10.34 15.61 -1.99
CA TRP A 217 9.86 14.60 -1.06
C TRP A 217 9.12 15.18 0.12
N ALA A 218 9.48 16.39 0.56
CA ALA A 218 8.78 17.06 1.65
C ALA A 218 7.37 17.49 1.23
N ALA A 219 7.23 18.13 0.06
CA ALA A 219 5.93 18.50 -0.49
C ALA A 219 5.07 17.26 -0.79
N PHE A 220 5.67 16.20 -1.34
CA PHE A 220 4.98 14.94 -1.60
C PHE A 220 4.48 14.30 -0.30
N ALA A 221 5.35 14.16 0.71
CA ALA A 221 4.98 13.59 2.00
C ALA A 221 3.91 14.41 2.72
N TYR A 222 3.97 15.74 2.63
CA TYR A 222 2.93 16.63 3.16
C TYR A 222 1.59 16.42 2.45
N GLY A 223 1.58 16.39 1.12
CA GLY A 223 0.37 16.23 0.32
C GLY A 223 -0.28 14.84 0.51
N TYR A 224 0.53 13.81 0.68
CA TYR A 224 0.05 12.43 0.83
C TYR A 224 -0.32 12.08 2.28
N ASN A 225 0.56 12.37 3.24
CA ASN A 225 0.41 11.98 4.64
C ASN A 225 -0.17 13.09 5.54
N GLY A 226 -0.35 14.30 4.99
CA GLY A 226 -0.78 15.47 5.74
C GLY A 226 0.31 16.09 6.62
N PRO A 227 -0.03 17.12 7.44
CA PRO A 227 0.94 17.95 8.16
C PRO A 227 1.76 17.19 9.22
N ALA A 228 1.32 16.01 9.64
CA ALA A 228 2.04 15.19 10.61
C ALA A 228 3.14 14.31 10.00
N TYR A 229 3.42 14.42 8.69
CA TYR A 229 4.40 13.59 7.98
C TYR A 229 5.81 13.62 8.58
N SER A 230 6.21 14.78 9.12
CA SER A 230 7.53 14.97 9.71
C SER A 230 7.77 14.15 10.98
N ARG A 231 6.71 13.75 11.70
CA ARG A 231 6.82 12.88 12.88
C ARG A 231 7.37 11.48 12.55
N ASN A 232 7.25 11.05 11.32
CA ASN A 232 7.67 9.73 10.83
C ASN A 232 8.80 9.81 9.82
N ASP A 233 9.39 10.99 9.59
CA ASP A 233 10.51 11.24 8.66
C ASP A 233 10.23 10.71 7.25
N TYR A 234 9.00 10.84 6.75
CA TYR A 234 8.58 10.29 5.45
C TYR A 234 9.40 10.86 4.29
N ASP A 235 9.67 12.15 4.28
CA ASP A 235 10.49 12.84 3.28
C ASP A 235 11.92 12.30 3.24
N THR A 236 12.56 12.14 4.39
CA THR A 236 13.91 11.58 4.51
C THR A 236 13.96 10.11 4.06
N LYS A 237 12.95 9.32 4.43
CA LYS A 237 12.82 7.91 4.01
C LYS A 237 12.64 7.80 2.50
N LEU A 238 11.77 8.61 1.89
CA LEU A 238 11.55 8.66 0.45
C LEU A 238 12.84 9.04 -0.30
N ALA A 239 13.52 10.09 0.13
CA ALA A 239 14.79 10.49 -0.46
C ALA A 239 15.87 9.39 -0.37
N ALA A 240 15.96 8.70 0.76
CA ALA A 240 16.91 7.61 0.95
C ALA A 240 16.56 6.40 0.08
N ALA A 241 15.29 5.99 0.03
CA ALA A 241 14.80 4.90 -0.80
C ALA A 241 15.03 5.18 -2.29
N TYR A 242 14.71 6.41 -2.75
CA TYR A 242 14.96 6.84 -4.12
C TYR A 242 16.43 6.67 -4.52
N ARG A 243 17.38 7.17 -3.71
CA ARG A 243 18.82 7.05 -4.02
C ARG A 243 19.27 5.58 -4.10
N ARG A 244 18.78 4.72 -3.21
CA ARG A 244 19.09 3.28 -3.25
C ARG A 244 18.57 2.62 -4.52
N HIS A 245 17.32 2.89 -4.89
CA HIS A 245 16.72 2.31 -6.10
C HIS A 245 17.39 2.84 -7.37
N LEU A 246 17.69 4.14 -7.45
CA LEU A 246 18.39 4.73 -8.58
C LEU A 246 19.77 4.07 -8.79
N SER A 247 20.56 3.94 -7.72
CA SER A 247 21.86 3.26 -7.77
C SER A 247 21.75 1.79 -8.17
N ALA A 248 20.75 1.08 -7.67
CA ALA A 248 20.55 -0.33 -7.99
C ALA A 248 20.12 -0.55 -9.45
N LEU A 249 19.26 0.32 -9.99
CA LEU A 249 18.85 0.29 -11.40
C LEU A 249 20.03 0.60 -12.33
N ALA A 250 20.87 1.59 -12.01
CA ALA A 250 22.07 1.93 -12.78
C ALA A 250 23.09 0.76 -12.83
N LYS A 251 23.21 -0.03 -11.76
CA LYS A 251 24.09 -1.22 -11.72
C LYS A 251 23.54 -2.43 -12.49
N ALA A 252 22.24 -2.42 -12.82
CA ALA A 252 21.56 -3.53 -13.50
C ALA A 252 21.37 -3.30 -15.01
N ALA A 253 21.59 -2.06 -15.48
CA ALA A 253 21.58 -1.65 -16.88
C ALA A 253 22.93 -1.95 -17.56
#